data_3f15a5a5041bc21e463bc18559dce1d2
#
_entry.id   3f15a5a5041bc21e463bc18559dce1d2
#
_cell.length_a   1.000
_cell.length_b   1.000
_cell.length_c   1.000
_cell.angle_alpha   90.00
_cell.angle_beta   90.00
_cell.angle_gamma   90.00
#
_symmetry.space_group_name_H-M   'P 1'
#
loop_
_entity.id
_entity.type
_entity.pdbx_description
1 polymer ?
#
loop_
_entity_poly.entity_id
_entity_poly.type
_entity_poly.pdbx_seq_one_letter_code
_entity_poly.pdbx_strand_id
1 'polypeptide(L)'
;MSHKITYLMILQITLICTNFLYDWHSQELNTFKLVIFGLLIGLSVILIANYCKFSNDFIQVIHAVKRTLNGNLTTRIFANGTPIFNEMVFSINELVEKLEKIQVETIQTHAARKSLLSSISHDIRTPLTSIIGYLDALKDDIAASEEEKKKYLNIVSKKSNNLKQLIDEIFNMAKLDADEMPLQPDIIDFSEITRELLIEYLPEIKRSELELKINIPERKCLIMADRLSIVRIIENILKNAILYGKEGKVLGIELKENDIEFELLIWDRGPGIPKTESEKVFERMYRGDQSRSSGHSGSGLGLSIAKALIEKNQGRVWVDSTPYIKTTFGIAFGKIKLTRT
;
A
#
# COMPACT_ATOMS: atom_id res chain seq x y z
N MET A 1 32.10 33.24 9.66
CA MET A 1 31.33 34.39 10.20
C MET A 1 31.37 34.44 11.73
N SER A 2 31.34 33.34 12.44
CA SER A 2 31.43 33.19 13.90
C SER A 2 32.69 33.90 14.48
N HIS A 3 33.88 33.63 13.93
CA HIS A 3 35.13 34.21 14.43
C HIS A 3 35.20 35.74 14.34
N LYS A 4 34.56 36.36 13.34
CA LYS A 4 34.55 37.83 13.20
C LYS A 4 33.76 38.52 14.30
N ILE A 5 32.63 37.96 14.70
CA ILE A 5 31.74 38.51 15.72
C ILE A 5 32.38 38.34 17.11
N THR A 6 32.96 37.18 17.39
CA THR A 6 33.73 36.94 18.63
C THR A 6 34.94 37.89 18.73
N TYR A 7 35.64 38.13 17.60
CA TYR A 7 36.75 39.04 17.55
C TYR A 7 36.34 40.49 17.82
N LEU A 8 35.22 40.96 17.24
CA LEU A 8 34.64 42.27 17.51
C LEU A 8 34.24 42.46 18.97
N MET A 9 33.63 41.43 19.59
CA MET A 9 33.25 41.47 21.00
C MET A 9 34.48 41.52 21.93
N ILE A 10 35.52 40.76 21.62
CA ILE A 10 36.78 40.82 22.36
C ILE A 10 37.44 42.21 22.21
N LEU A 11 37.44 42.76 20.98
CA LEU A 11 37.96 44.11 20.70
C LEU A 11 37.20 45.18 21.48
N GLN A 12 35.88 45.05 21.59
CA GLN A 12 35.02 45.94 22.37
C GLN A 12 35.39 45.90 23.87
N ILE A 13 35.55 44.70 24.45
CA ILE A 13 35.96 44.55 25.85
C ILE A 13 37.34 45.12 26.10
N THR A 14 38.30 44.87 25.19
CA THR A 14 39.66 45.44 25.32
C THR A 14 39.64 46.97 25.26
N LEU A 15 38.77 47.56 24.39
CA LEU A 15 38.60 49.02 24.32
C LEU A 15 37.98 49.58 25.59
N ILE A 16 37.01 48.93 26.20
CA ILE A 16 36.41 49.32 27.48
C ILE A 16 37.45 49.24 28.59
N CYS A 17 38.25 48.18 28.65
CA CYS A 17 39.31 48.01 29.65
C CYS A 17 40.41 49.02 29.49
N THR A 18 40.85 49.35 28.26
CA THR A 18 41.89 50.36 28.01
C THR A 18 41.44 51.76 28.39
N ASN A 19 40.20 52.16 28.09
CA ASN A 19 39.61 53.41 28.52
C ASN A 19 39.50 53.50 30.05
N PHE A 20 39.10 52.41 30.70
CA PHE A 20 39.00 52.30 32.15
C PHE A 20 40.40 52.52 32.79
N LEU A 21 41.48 51.89 32.28
CA LEU A 21 42.83 52.00 32.76
C LEU A 21 43.38 53.40 32.53
N TYR A 22 43.03 54.05 31.40
CA TYR A 22 43.43 55.44 31.11
C TYR A 22 42.79 56.40 32.11
N ASP A 23 41.47 56.32 32.36
CA ASP A 23 40.78 57.17 33.33
C ASP A 23 41.28 56.93 34.78
N TRP A 24 41.67 55.69 35.09
CA TRP A 24 42.31 55.35 36.37
C TRP A 24 43.67 56.03 36.56
N HIS A 25 44.47 55.99 35.53
CA HIS A 25 45.80 56.55 35.59
C HIS A 25 45.82 58.11 35.61
N SER A 26 44.86 58.74 34.94
CA SER A 26 44.67 60.17 34.89
C SER A 26 44.02 60.79 36.13
N GLN A 27 43.64 59.96 37.11
CA GLN A 27 42.86 60.36 38.29
C GLN A 27 41.48 61.00 37.97
N GLU A 28 40.98 60.85 36.79
CA GLU A 28 39.67 61.36 36.34
C GLU A 28 38.51 60.39 36.64
N LEU A 29 38.77 59.28 37.31
CA LEU A 29 37.81 58.26 37.62
C LEU A 29 36.81 58.76 38.69
N ASN A 30 35.59 59.04 38.26
CA ASN A 30 34.49 59.41 39.14
C ASN A 30 33.55 58.18 39.39
N THR A 31 32.85 58.11 40.50
CA THR A 31 31.91 57.04 40.83
C THR A 31 30.93 56.77 39.71
N PHE A 32 30.47 57.80 38.97
CA PHE A 32 29.56 57.65 37.80
C PHE A 32 30.22 56.92 36.63
N LYS A 33 31.47 57.21 36.29
CA LYS A 33 32.24 56.50 35.25
C LYS A 33 32.41 55.01 35.61
N LEU A 34 32.67 54.72 36.88
CA LEU A 34 32.92 53.39 37.38
C LEU A 34 31.62 52.49 37.23
N VAL A 35 30.45 53.07 37.52
CA VAL A 35 29.16 52.44 37.33
C VAL A 35 28.93 52.16 35.81
N ILE A 36 29.21 53.12 34.94
CA ILE A 36 29.05 52.95 33.49
C ILE A 36 29.95 51.82 32.95
N PHE A 37 31.20 51.75 33.36
CA PHE A 37 32.14 50.70 32.96
C PHE A 37 31.63 49.33 33.44
N GLY A 38 31.16 49.24 34.69
CA GLY A 38 30.56 48.02 35.21
C GLY A 38 29.34 47.53 34.40
N LEU A 39 28.44 48.46 34.04
CA LEU A 39 27.28 48.16 33.18
C LEU A 39 27.68 47.70 31.77
N LEU A 40 28.66 48.35 31.12
CA LEU A 40 29.15 48.01 29.80
C LEU A 40 29.81 46.63 29.78
N ILE A 41 30.62 46.31 30.80
CA ILE A 41 31.22 44.96 30.92
C ILE A 41 30.14 43.92 31.16
N GLY A 42 29.17 44.16 32.06
CA GLY A 42 28.07 43.27 32.32
C GLY A 42 27.25 42.99 31.06
N LEU A 43 26.92 44.05 30.29
CA LEU A 43 26.18 43.91 29.03
C LEU A 43 26.99 43.09 28.01
N SER A 44 28.31 43.33 27.88
CA SER A 44 29.18 42.60 26.97
C SER A 44 29.24 41.10 27.32
N VAL A 45 29.31 40.74 28.60
CA VAL A 45 29.33 39.35 29.07
C VAL A 45 28.00 38.65 28.74
N ILE A 46 26.88 39.33 28.96
CA ILE A 46 25.55 38.80 28.62
C ILE A 46 25.42 38.55 27.10
N LEU A 47 25.88 39.48 26.26
CA LEU A 47 25.86 39.34 24.80
C LEU A 47 26.71 38.16 24.33
N ILE A 48 27.92 37.98 24.90
CA ILE A 48 28.79 36.85 24.59
C ILE A 48 28.17 35.54 25.00
N ALA A 49 27.59 35.44 26.19
CA ALA A 49 26.94 34.23 26.67
C ALA A 49 25.76 33.83 25.77
N ASN A 50 24.91 34.80 25.40
CA ASN A 50 23.81 34.56 24.46
C ASN A 50 24.25 34.13 23.07
N TYR A 51 25.34 34.77 22.57
CA TYR A 51 25.93 34.40 21.28
C TYR A 51 26.52 32.99 21.29
N CYS A 52 27.25 32.61 22.33
CA CYS A 52 27.80 31.26 22.49
C CYS A 52 26.68 30.20 22.57
N LYS A 53 25.63 30.49 23.32
CA LYS A 53 24.45 29.60 23.39
C LYS A 53 23.82 29.41 22.01
N PHE A 54 23.51 30.50 21.30
CA PHE A 54 22.92 30.49 19.97
C PHE A 54 23.78 29.72 18.96
N SER A 55 25.11 29.94 18.98
CA SER A 55 26.08 29.25 18.12
C SER A 55 26.07 27.74 18.38
N ASN A 56 26.05 27.31 19.64
CA ASN A 56 25.98 25.89 19.98
C ASN A 56 24.67 25.21 19.53
N ASP A 57 23.55 25.91 19.69
CA ASP A 57 22.25 25.41 19.24
C ASP A 57 22.25 25.18 17.71
N PHE A 58 22.81 26.11 16.93
CA PHE A 58 22.97 25.95 15.48
C PHE A 58 23.88 24.79 15.09
N ILE A 59 25.01 24.61 15.81
CA ILE A 59 25.92 23.50 15.57
C ILE A 59 25.21 22.16 15.79
N GLN A 60 24.38 22.06 16.83
CA GLN A 60 23.58 20.85 17.07
C GLN A 60 22.61 20.54 15.93
N VAL A 61 21.91 21.57 15.40
CA VAL A 61 21.03 21.42 14.23
C VAL A 61 21.81 20.92 13.01
N ILE A 62 22.98 21.54 12.72
CA ILE A 62 23.85 21.13 11.60
C ILE A 62 24.26 19.65 11.76
N HIS A 63 24.65 19.23 12.95
CA HIS A 63 25.05 17.85 13.21
C HIS A 63 23.87 16.88 13.06
N ALA A 64 22.68 17.28 13.49
CA ALA A 64 21.48 16.46 13.33
C ALA A 64 21.10 16.30 11.85
N VAL A 65 21.09 17.42 11.10
CA VAL A 65 20.83 17.39 9.64
C VAL A 65 21.85 16.53 8.91
N LYS A 66 23.15 16.64 9.25
CA LYS A 66 24.20 15.78 8.67
C LYS A 66 23.97 14.29 8.99
N ARG A 67 23.54 13.95 10.20
CA ARG A 67 23.20 12.56 10.55
C ARG A 67 22.01 12.05 9.73
N THR A 68 20.99 12.88 9.53
CA THR A 68 19.84 12.56 8.69
C THR A 68 20.27 12.33 7.24
N LEU A 69 21.12 13.18 6.67
CA LEU A 69 21.68 13.01 5.32
C LEU A 69 22.51 11.72 5.16
N ASN A 70 23.14 11.27 6.24
CA ASN A 70 23.87 9.99 6.27
C ASN A 70 22.96 8.77 6.53
N GLY A 71 21.63 8.93 6.42
CA GLY A 71 20.65 7.84 6.51
C GLY A 71 20.06 7.60 7.90
N ASN A 72 20.42 8.37 8.92
CA ASN A 72 19.83 8.24 10.25
C ASN A 72 18.60 9.15 10.38
N LEU A 73 17.43 8.65 9.97
CA LEU A 73 16.16 9.39 10.01
C LEU A 73 15.46 9.36 11.39
N THR A 74 15.99 8.62 12.36
CA THR A 74 15.40 8.60 13.73
C THR A 74 15.87 9.78 14.58
N THR A 75 16.81 10.57 14.08
CA THR A 75 17.34 11.74 14.80
C THR A 75 16.26 12.81 14.94
N ARG A 76 16.03 13.29 16.18
CA ARG A 76 15.15 14.43 16.47
C ARG A 76 15.97 15.53 17.13
N ILE A 77 15.65 16.77 16.81
CA ILE A 77 16.28 17.97 17.37
C ILE A 77 15.37 18.51 18.47
N PHE A 78 15.95 18.82 19.63
CA PHE A 78 15.20 19.43 20.71
C PHE A 78 15.12 20.94 20.52
N ALA A 79 13.91 21.49 20.64
CA ALA A 79 13.65 22.93 20.54
C ALA A 79 13.90 23.59 21.92
N ASN A 80 15.02 24.28 22.08
CA ASN A 80 15.41 24.89 23.36
C ASN A 80 15.90 26.36 23.19
N GLY A 81 15.48 27.02 22.10
CA GLY A 81 15.92 28.35 21.72
C GLY A 81 14.81 29.40 21.74
N THR A 82 15.04 30.46 20.94
CA THR A 82 14.02 31.49 20.69
C THR A 82 12.80 30.94 19.95
N PRO A 83 11.64 31.60 19.96
CA PRO A 83 10.45 31.15 19.25
C PRO A 83 10.71 30.84 17.77
N ILE A 84 11.46 31.70 17.05
CA ILE A 84 11.81 31.52 15.64
C ILE A 84 12.72 30.29 15.45
N PHE A 85 13.69 30.08 16.34
CA PHE A 85 14.57 28.92 16.31
C PHE A 85 13.78 27.62 16.55
N ASN A 86 12.84 27.63 17.51
CA ASN A 86 11.98 26.50 17.80
C ASN A 86 11.09 26.15 16.61
N GLU A 87 10.51 27.13 15.93
CA GLU A 87 9.70 26.95 14.71
C GLU A 87 10.54 26.30 13.60
N MET A 88 11.77 26.75 13.39
CA MET A 88 12.71 26.13 12.44
C MET A 88 13.00 24.67 12.82
N VAL A 89 13.24 24.37 14.09
CA VAL A 89 13.50 23.02 14.59
C VAL A 89 12.27 22.13 14.39
N PHE A 90 11.06 22.61 14.64
CA PHE A 90 9.81 21.87 14.37
C PHE A 90 9.66 21.55 12.89
N SER A 91 9.90 22.53 12.01
CA SER A 91 9.83 22.33 10.55
C SER A 91 10.83 21.29 10.05
N ILE A 92 12.05 21.31 10.60
CA ILE A 92 13.09 20.30 10.27
C ILE A 92 12.66 18.91 10.77
N ASN A 93 12.14 18.78 11.98
CA ASN A 93 11.67 17.51 12.51
C ASN A 93 10.52 16.95 11.68
N GLU A 94 9.58 17.79 11.25
CA GLU A 94 8.48 17.40 10.34
C GLU A 94 8.99 16.89 8.98
N LEU A 95 10.00 17.57 8.41
CA LEU A 95 10.67 17.12 7.19
C LEU A 95 11.34 15.76 7.37
N VAL A 96 12.04 15.55 8.48
CA VAL A 96 12.70 14.27 8.80
C VAL A 96 11.65 13.16 8.93
N GLU A 97 10.53 13.43 9.60
CA GLU A 97 9.43 12.47 9.75
C GLU A 97 8.81 12.08 8.39
N LYS A 98 8.57 13.06 7.52
CA LYS A 98 8.07 12.80 6.16
C LYS A 98 9.07 11.96 5.35
N LEU A 99 10.36 12.27 5.44
CA LEU A 99 11.42 11.49 4.77
C LEU A 99 11.48 10.04 5.30
N GLU A 100 11.39 9.85 6.61
CA GLU A 100 11.35 8.53 7.24
C GLU A 100 10.17 7.71 6.72
N LYS A 101 8.97 8.31 6.67
CA LYS A 101 7.76 7.66 6.14
C LYS A 101 7.93 7.25 4.68
N ILE A 102 8.42 8.17 3.82
CA ILE A 102 8.67 7.88 2.39
C ILE A 102 9.70 6.75 2.23
N GLN A 103 10.76 6.75 3.05
CA GLN A 103 11.78 5.69 2.99
C GLN A 103 11.19 4.33 3.39
N VAL A 104 10.40 4.26 4.45
CA VAL A 104 9.73 3.02 4.89
C VAL A 104 8.79 2.51 3.80
N GLU A 105 7.95 3.38 3.23
CA GLU A 105 7.05 3.03 2.11
C GLU A 105 7.83 2.53 0.88
N THR A 106 8.95 3.17 0.56
CA THR A 106 9.81 2.75 -0.56
C THR A 106 10.41 1.37 -0.33
N ILE A 107 10.93 1.11 0.87
CA ILE A 107 11.51 -0.20 1.24
C ILE A 107 10.43 -1.29 1.17
N GLN A 108 9.23 -1.02 1.73
CA GLN A 108 8.11 -1.96 1.69
C GLN A 108 7.67 -2.25 0.24
N THR A 109 7.57 -1.23 -0.60
CA THR A 109 7.22 -1.37 -2.02
C THR A 109 8.26 -2.19 -2.78
N HIS A 110 9.55 -1.95 -2.56
CA HIS A 110 10.62 -2.75 -3.15
C HIS A 110 10.60 -4.21 -2.68
N ALA A 111 10.39 -4.45 -1.38
CA ALA A 111 10.28 -5.80 -0.84
C ALA A 111 9.07 -6.55 -1.42
N ALA A 112 7.91 -5.90 -1.49
CA ALA A 112 6.70 -6.45 -2.10
C ALA A 112 6.91 -6.78 -3.58
N ARG A 113 7.55 -5.87 -4.37
CA ARG A 113 7.89 -6.12 -5.77
C ARG A 113 8.84 -7.30 -5.96
N LYS A 114 9.87 -7.41 -5.11
CA LYS A 114 10.82 -8.55 -5.16
C LYS A 114 10.12 -9.87 -4.82
N SER A 115 9.26 -9.88 -3.81
CA SER A 115 8.45 -11.03 -3.44
C SER A 115 7.53 -11.45 -4.58
N LEU A 116 6.82 -10.49 -5.21
CA LEU A 116 5.95 -10.70 -6.36
C LEU A 116 6.70 -11.38 -7.52
N LEU A 117 7.86 -10.85 -7.92
CA LEU A 117 8.66 -11.42 -9.01
C LEU A 117 9.15 -12.84 -8.70
N SER A 118 9.54 -13.11 -7.45
CA SER A 118 9.94 -14.45 -7.00
C SER A 118 8.78 -15.44 -7.10
N SER A 119 7.60 -15.06 -6.63
CA SER A 119 6.39 -15.88 -6.68
C SER A 119 5.94 -16.15 -8.11
N ILE A 120 5.93 -15.14 -8.98
CA ILE A 120 5.63 -15.28 -10.41
C ILE A 120 6.58 -16.30 -11.06
N SER A 121 7.88 -16.17 -10.79
CA SER A 121 8.89 -17.07 -11.37
C SER A 121 8.66 -18.52 -10.94
N HIS A 122 8.28 -18.74 -9.68
CA HIS A 122 7.94 -20.06 -9.17
C HIS A 122 6.68 -20.63 -9.82
N ASP A 123 5.62 -19.82 -9.91
CA ASP A 123 4.31 -20.24 -10.41
C ASP A 123 4.29 -20.45 -11.94
N ILE A 124 5.20 -19.82 -12.68
CA ILE A 124 5.47 -20.12 -14.09
C ILE A 124 6.30 -21.41 -14.23
N ARG A 125 7.34 -21.59 -13.41
CA ARG A 125 8.27 -22.72 -13.54
C ARG A 125 7.55 -24.07 -13.32
N THR A 126 6.67 -24.14 -12.35
CA THR A 126 5.98 -25.39 -11.97
C THR A 126 5.15 -25.99 -13.12
N PRO A 127 4.19 -25.27 -13.76
CA PRO A 127 3.46 -25.82 -14.89
C PRO A 127 4.36 -26.05 -16.12
N LEU A 128 5.36 -25.20 -16.35
CA LEU A 128 6.28 -25.33 -17.47
C LEU A 128 7.12 -26.62 -17.36
N THR A 129 7.69 -26.92 -16.19
CA THR A 129 8.42 -28.16 -15.94
C THR A 129 7.52 -29.37 -16.13
N SER A 130 6.27 -29.30 -15.68
CA SER A 130 5.30 -30.37 -15.89
C SER A 130 4.97 -30.59 -17.39
N ILE A 131 4.77 -29.51 -18.16
CA ILE A 131 4.53 -29.58 -19.61
C ILE A 131 5.72 -30.24 -20.30
N ILE A 132 6.94 -29.80 -20.01
CA ILE A 132 8.17 -30.38 -20.62
C ILE A 132 8.28 -31.87 -20.27
N GLY A 133 8.11 -32.24 -18.99
CA GLY A 133 8.22 -33.64 -18.59
C GLY A 133 7.21 -34.57 -19.26
N TYR A 134 5.93 -34.13 -19.45
CA TYR A 134 4.95 -34.95 -20.17
C TYR A 134 5.21 -34.98 -21.67
N LEU A 135 5.75 -33.91 -22.27
CA LEU A 135 6.18 -33.91 -23.69
C LEU A 135 7.39 -34.84 -23.93
N ASP A 136 8.36 -34.83 -23.01
CA ASP A 136 9.52 -35.75 -23.10
C ASP A 136 9.05 -37.21 -22.94
N ALA A 137 8.15 -37.49 -22.01
CA ALA A 137 7.57 -38.82 -21.85
C ALA A 137 6.79 -39.31 -23.10
N LEU A 138 6.11 -38.39 -23.81
CA LEU A 138 5.44 -38.69 -25.08
C LEU A 138 6.44 -38.91 -26.20
N LYS A 139 7.52 -38.13 -26.25
CA LYS A 139 8.56 -38.21 -27.26
C LYS A 139 9.38 -39.50 -27.15
N ASP A 140 9.65 -39.92 -25.91
CA ASP A 140 10.45 -41.12 -25.60
C ASP A 140 9.59 -42.42 -25.56
N ASP A 141 8.32 -42.35 -26.03
CA ASP A 141 7.37 -43.47 -26.06
C ASP A 141 7.19 -44.18 -24.69
N ILE A 142 7.33 -43.40 -23.58
CA ILE A 142 7.19 -43.95 -22.23
C ILE A 142 5.71 -44.31 -21.91
N ALA A 143 4.77 -43.69 -22.61
CA ALA A 143 3.33 -43.97 -22.45
C ALA A 143 3.02 -45.39 -22.95
N ALA A 144 2.55 -46.25 -22.02
CA ALA A 144 2.31 -47.67 -22.28
C ALA A 144 1.08 -47.96 -23.20
N SER A 145 0.20 -46.98 -23.43
CA SER A 145 -1.02 -47.14 -24.24
C SER A 145 -1.42 -45.81 -24.91
N GLU A 146 -2.28 -45.92 -25.95
CA GLU A 146 -2.90 -44.74 -26.61
C GLU A 146 -3.80 -43.95 -25.64
N GLU A 147 -4.40 -44.60 -24.67
CA GLU A 147 -5.17 -43.94 -23.63
C GLU A 147 -4.25 -43.07 -22.71
N GLU A 148 -3.08 -43.59 -22.39
CA GLU A 148 -2.13 -42.88 -21.58
C GLU A 148 -1.48 -41.69 -22.34
N LYS A 149 -1.19 -41.87 -23.64
CA LYS A 149 -0.78 -40.75 -24.52
C LYS A 149 -1.84 -39.64 -24.53
N LYS A 150 -3.09 -39.98 -24.66
CA LYS A 150 -4.21 -39.05 -24.66
C LYS A 150 -4.38 -38.35 -23.30
N LYS A 151 -4.15 -39.06 -22.21
CA LYS A 151 -4.13 -38.48 -20.85
C LYS A 151 -2.98 -37.46 -20.70
N TYR A 152 -1.77 -37.76 -21.16
CA TYR A 152 -0.62 -36.83 -21.12
C TYR A 152 -0.89 -35.59 -21.96
N LEU A 153 -1.42 -35.71 -23.16
CA LEU A 153 -1.83 -34.58 -24.00
C LEU A 153 -2.88 -33.71 -23.32
N ASN A 154 -3.86 -34.29 -22.65
CA ASN A 154 -4.86 -33.55 -21.89
C ASN A 154 -4.24 -32.77 -20.71
N ILE A 155 -3.27 -33.37 -20.01
CA ILE A 155 -2.54 -32.70 -18.93
C ILE A 155 -1.74 -31.52 -19.47
N VAL A 156 -1.00 -31.73 -20.58
CA VAL A 156 -0.23 -30.66 -21.26
C VAL A 156 -1.16 -29.51 -21.66
N SER A 157 -2.28 -29.83 -22.32
CA SER A 157 -3.26 -28.82 -22.73
C SER A 157 -3.80 -28.02 -21.55
N LYS A 158 -4.20 -28.70 -20.48
CA LYS A 158 -4.70 -28.07 -19.25
C LYS A 158 -3.65 -27.18 -18.60
N LYS A 159 -2.41 -27.66 -18.48
CA LYS A 159 -1.30 -26.89 -17.88
C LYS A 159 -0.93 -25.68 -18.72
N SER A 160 -0.94 -25.79 -20.06
CA SER A 160 -0.70 -24.67 -20.97
C SER A 160 -1.77 -23.60 -20.87
N ASN A 161 -3.05 -23.99 -20.79
CA ASN A 161 -4.14 -23.03 -20.59
C ASN A 161 -4.04 -22.31 -19.22
N ASN A 162 -3.68 -23.02 -18.16
CA ASN A 162 -3.49 -22.41 -16.85
C ASN A 162 -2.29 -21.42 -16.87
N LEU A 163 -1.20 -21.76 -17.57
CA LEU A 163 -0.04 -20.87 -17.70
C LEU A 163 -0.39 -19.62 -18.51
N LYS A 164 -1.18 -19.76 -19.59
CA LYS A 164 -1.69 -18.62 -20.36
C LYS A 164 -2.50 -17.69 -19.46
N GLN A 165 -3.45 -18.23 -18.67
CA GLN A 165 -4.26 -17.42 -17.74
C GLN A 165 -3.40 -16.67 -16.74
N LEU A 166 -2.40 -17.33 -16.15
CA LEU A 166 -1.46 -16.68 -15.22
C LEU A 166 -0.72 -15.51 -15.89
N ILE A 167 -0.23 -15.69 -17.12
CA ILE A 167 0.44 -14.64 -17.87
C ILE A 167 -0.50 -13.46 -18.15
N ASP A 168 -1.75 -13.74 -18.54
CA ASP A 168 -2.77 -12.72 -18.80
C ASP A 168 -3.10 -11.93 -17.51
N GLU A 169 -3.18 -12.59 -16.35
CA GLU A 169 -3.39 -11.95 -15.05
C GLU A 169 -2.21 -11.05 -14.66
N ILE A 170 -0.96 -11.51 -14.85
CA ILE A 170 0.25 -10.72 -14.59
C ILE A 170 0.28 -9.47 -15.47
N PHE A 171 -0.06 -9.62 -16.76
CA PHE A 171 -0.06 -8.52 -17.71
C PHE A 171 -1.14 -7.47 -17.37
N ASN A 172 -2.33 -7.94 -17.01
CA ASN A 172 -3.41 -7.06 -16.55
C ASN A 172 -3.03 -6.32 -15.27
N MET A 173 -2.37 -7.00 -14.33
CA MET A 173 -1.86 -6.39 -13.11
C MET A 173 -0.82 -5.30 -13.38
N ALA A 174 0.13 -5.59 -14.29
CA ALA A 174 1.16 -4.62 -14.68
C ALA A 174 0.55 -3.37 -15.33
N LYS A 175 -0.47 -3.52 -16.20
CA LYS A 175 -1.20 -2.40 -16.79
C LYS A 175 -1.97 -1.58 -15.75
N LEU A 176 -2.57 -2.25 -14.75
CA LEU A 176 -3.25 -1.56 -13.66
C LEU A 176 -2.29 -0.72 -12.83
N ASP A 177 -1.10 -1.26 -12.53
CA ASP A 177 -0.05 -0.58 -11.77
C ASP A 177 0.54 0.63 -12.51
N ALA A 178 0.69 0.51 -13.83
CA ALA A 178 1.18 1.58 -14.68
C ALA A 178 0.13 2.66 -14.99
N ASP A 179 -1.09 2.50 -14.48
CA ASP A 179 -2.26 3.33 -14.85
C ASP A 179 -2.56 3.36 -16.37
N GLU A 180 -2.09 2.33 -17.08
CA GLU A 180 -2.25 2.17 -18.53
C GLU A 180 -3.58 1.56 -18.94
N MET A 181 -4.50 1.37 -18.00
CA MET A 181 -5.84 0.83 -18.24
C MET A 181 -6.87 1.96 -18.10
N PRO A 182 -7.15 2.70 -19.19
CA PRO A 182 -8.16 3.76 -19.16
C PRO A 182 -9.54 3.12 -18.94
N LEU A 183 -10.26 3.60 -17.93
CA LEU A 183 -11.64 3.22 -17.73
C LEU A 183 -12.53 3.95 -18.75
N GLN A 184 -13.56 3.26 -19.19
CA GLN A 184 -14.64 3.84 -19.99
C GLN A 184 -15.95 3.77 -19.17
N PRO A 185 -16.13 4.67 -18.19
CA PRO A 185 -17.30 4.64 -17.33
C PRO A 185 -18.57 4.95 -18.15
N ASP A 186 -19.57 4.12 -17.99
CA ASP A 186 -20.89 4.25 -18.60
C ASP A 186 -21.98 3.92 -17.57
N ILE A 187 -23.22 4.27 -17.88
CA ILE A 187 -24.38 3.87 -17.09
C ILE A 187 -24.68 2.41 -17.41
N ILE A 188 -24.42 1.54 -16.47
CA ILE A 188 -24.60 0.09 -16.63
C ILE A 188 -25.61 -0.46 -15.61
N ASP A 189 -26.29 -1.54 -15.98
CA ASP A 189 -27.17 -2.26 -15.09
C ASP A 189 -26.42 -3.38 -14.36
N PHE A 190 -26.10 -3.15 -13.09
CA PHE A 190 -25.32 -4.06 -12.25
C PHE A 190 -26.05 -5.38 -12.01
N SER A 191 -27.39 -5.34 -11.92
CA SER A 191 -28.21 -6.56 -11.76
C SER A 191 -28.15 -7.45 -13.01
N GLU A 192 -28.16 -6.83 -14.21
CA GLU A 192 -28.12 -7.55 -15.49
C GLU A 192 -26.75 -8.20 -15.72
N ILE A 193 -25.65 -7.44 -15.52
CA ILE A 193 -24.29 -8.00 -15.63
C ILE A 193 -24.10 -9.17 -14.66
N THR A 194 -24.64 -9.06 -13.44
CA THR A 194 -24.54 -10.16 -12.47
C THR A 194 -25.28 -11.39 -12.95
N ARG A 195 -26.48 -11.26 -13.56
CA ARG A 195 -27.22 -12.37 -14.13
C ARG A 195 -26.52 -12.98 -15.35
N GLU A 196 -26.02 -12.17 -16.27
CA GLU A 196 -25.26 -12.64 -17.44
C GLU A 196 -24.10 -13.55 -17.00
N LEU A 197 -23.30 -13.10 -16.03
CA LEU A 197 -22.17 -13.87 -15.51
C LEU A 197 -22.60 -15.14 -14.80
N LEU A 198 -23.69 -15.11 -14.03
CA LEU A 198 -24.21 -16.31 -13.40
C LEU A 198 -24.65 -17.37 -14.42
N ILE A 199 -25.27 -16.95 -15.52
CA ILE A 199 -25.65 -17.86 -16.61
C ILE A 199 -24.40 -18.48 -17.24
N GLU A 200 -23.35 -17.68 -17.47
CA GLU A 200 -22.08 -18.15 -18.02
C GLU A 200 -21.39 -19.18 -17.12
N TYR A 201 -21.36 -18.93 -15.80
CA TYR A 201 -20.74 -19.84 -14.82
C TYR A 201 -21.63 -20.99 -14.35
N LEU A 202 -22.89 -21.05 -14.77
CA LEU A 202 -23.83 -22.11 -14.37
C LEU A 202 -23.35 -23.55 -14.67
N PRO A 203 -22.68 -23.85 -15.81
CA PRO A 203 -22.13 -25.19 -16.07
C PRO A 203 -21.02 -25.56 -15.07
N GLU A 204 -20.18 -24.61 -14.64
CA GLU A 204 -19.10 -24.83 -13.68
C GLU A 204 -19.66 -25.03 -12.27
N ILE A 205 -20.64 -24.23 -11.87
CA ILE A 205 -21.35 -24.35 -10.59
C ILE A 205 -22.00 -25.73 -10.47
N LYS A 206 -22.70 -26.18 -11.52
CA LYS A 206 -23.29 -27.52 -11.57
C LYS A 206 -22.26 -28.64 -11.50
N ARG A 207 -21.14 -28.52 -12.23
CA ARG A 207 -20.03 -29.50 -12.20
C ARG A 207 -19.38 -29.59 -10.83
N SER A 208 -19.41 -28.49 -10.07
CA SER A 208 -18.87 -28.39 -8.71
C SER A 208 -19.90 -28.84 -7.65
N GLU A 209 -21.09 -29.30 -8.06
CA GLU A 209 -22.19 -29.77 -7.19
C GLU A 209 -22.58 -28.73 -6.11
N LEU A 210 -22.54 -27.43 -6.48
CA LEU A 210 -22.92 -26.35 -5.58
C LEU A 210 -24.43 -26.07 -5.65
N GLU A 211 -25.09 -26.01 -4.50
CA GLU A 211 -26.43 -25.44 -4.36
C GLU A 211 -26.36 -23.93 -4.55
N LEU A 212 -27.05 -23.42 -5.58
CA LEU A 212 -27.02 -22.00 -5.91
C LEU A 212 -28.22 -21.28 -5.25
N LYS A 213 -27.91 -20.24 -4.42
CA LYS A 213 -28.89 -19.37 -3.77
C LYS A 213 -28.79 -17.97 -4.36
N ILE A 214 -29.84 -17.52 -5.06
CA ILE A 214 -29.83 -16.23 -5.76
C ILE A 214 -30.90 -15.33 -5.17
N ASN A 215 -30.52 -14.08 -4.89
CA ASN A 215 -31.43 -13.00 -4.54
C ASN A 215 -30.98 -11.73 -5.27
N ILE A 216 -31.42 -11.55 -6.52
CA ILE A 216 -31.09 -10.39 -7.37
C ILE A 216 -32.40 -9.72 -7.76
N PRO A 217 -32.60 -8.42 -7.49
CA PRO A 217 -33.79 -7.68 -7.85
C PRO A 217 -34.08 -7.75 -9.35
N GLU A 218 -35.34 -7.87 -9.76
CA GLU A 218 -35.76 -7.84 -11.18
C GLU A 218 -35.60 -6.45 -11.80
N ARG A 219 -35.64 -5.40 -10.98
CA ARG A 219 -35.47 -4.00 -11.41
C ARG A 219 -34.02 -3.70 -11.76
N LYS A 220 -33.83 -2.66 -12.60
CA LYS A 220 -32.50 -2.17 -12.95
C LYS A 220 -31.79 -1.56 -11.74
N CYS A 221 -30.52 -1.94 -11.57
CA CYS A 221 -29.61 -1.38 -10.56
C CYS A 221 -28.51 -0.59 -11.26
N LEU A 222 -28.82 0.69 -11.60
CA LEU A 222 -27.94 1.50 -12.43
C LEU A 222 -26.78 2.11 -11.62
N ILE A 223 -25.55 1.85 -12.08
CA ILE A 223 -24.30 2.40 -11.54
C ILE A 223 -23.49 3.06 -12.65
N MET A 224 -22.58 3.98 -12.29
CA MET A 224 -21.60 4.57 -13.20
C MET A 224 -20.28 3.79 -13.04
N ALA A 225 -19.92 2.94 -14.01
CA ALA A 225 -18.69 2.16 -13.95
C ALA A 225 -18.26 1.66 -15.33
N ASP A 226 -17.01 1.20 -15.47
CA ASP A 226 -16.55 0.52 -16.67
C ASP A 226 -17.05 -0.94 -16.68
N ARG A 227 -17.86 -1.28 -17.71
CA ARG A 227 -18.49 -2.58 -17.82
C ARG A 227 -17.49 -3.75 -17.77
N LEU A 228 -16.35 -3.62 -18.48
CA LEU A 228 -15.32 -4.66 -18.51
C LEU A 228 -14.68 -4.86 -17.13
N SER A 229 -14.47 -3.79 -16.40
CA SER A 229 -13.98 -3.84 -15.02
C SER A 229 -14.96 -4.57 -14.10
N ILE A 230 -16.27 -4.25 -14.19
CA ILE A 230 -17.30 -4.89 -13.37
C ILE A 230 -17.39 -6.40 -13.67
N VAL A 231 -17.36 -6.79 -14.94
CA VAL A 231 -17.31 -8.19 -15.35
C VAL A 231 -16.12 -8.90 -14.69
N ARG A 232 -14.90 -8.36 -14.81
CA ARG A 232 -13.67 -8.94 -14.22
C ARG A 232 -13.72 -9.03 -12.71
N ILE A 233 -14.27 -8.00 -12.05
CA ILE A 233 -14.43 -7.98 -10.58
C ILE A 233 -15.29 -9.16 -10.14
N ILE A 234 -16.50 -9.29 -10.73
CA ILE A 234 -17.45 -10.34 -10.37
C ILE A 234 -16.87 -11.72 -10.69
N GLU A 235 -16.25 -11.90 -11.85
CA GLU A 235 -15.59 -13.15 -12.23
C GLU A 235 -14.52 -13.59 -11.22
N ASN A 236 -13.65 -12.69 -10.79
CA ASN A 236 -12.59 -13.03 -9.84
C ASN A 236 -13.15 -13.47 -8.49
N ILE A 237 -14.19 -12.80 -8.01
CA ILE A 237 -14.84 -13.16 -6.74
C ILE A 237 -15.63 -14.47 -6.90
N LEU A 238 -16.35 -14.63 -8.02
CA LEU A 238 -17.15 -15.82 -8.30
C LEU A 238 -16.28 -17.08 -8.46
N LYS A 239 -15.16 -16.98 -9.18
CA LYS A 239 -14.18 -18.07 -9.32
C LYS A 239 -13.65 -18.52 -7.95
N ASN A 240 -13.34 -17.58 -7.06
CA ASN A 240 -12.92 -17.90 -5.70
C ASN A 240 -14.04 -18.59 -4.91
N ALA A 241 -15.25 -18.06 -4.95
CA ALA A 241 -16.38 -18.66 -4.24
C ALA A 241 -16.75 -20.07 -4.78
N ILE A 242 -16.63 -20.32 -6.08
CA ILE A 242 -16.80 -21.65 -6.66
C ILE A 242 -15.68 -22.60 -6.21
N LEU A 243 -14.42 -22.11 -6.22
CA LEU A 243 -13.25 -22.93 -5.89
C LEU A 243 -13.27 -23.38 -4.43
N TYR A 244 -13.46 -22.43 -3.50
CA TYR A 244 -13.41 -22.68 -2.06
C TYR A 244 -14.75 -23.14 -1.49
N GLY A 245 -15.85 -22.78 -2.14
CA GLY A 245 -17.20 -23.18 -1.71
C GLY A 245 -17.55 -24.67 -1.89
N LYS A 246 -16.71 -25.44 -2.62
CA LYS A 246 -16.95 -26.88 -2.90
C LYS A 246 -17.18 -27.72 -1.64
N GLU A 247 -16.41 -27.45 -0.59
CA GLU A 247 -16.54 -28.21 0.67
C GLU A 247 -17.88 -27.93 1.37
N GLY A 248 -18.36 -26.69 1.30
CA GLY A 248 -19.62 -26.27 1.89
C GLY A 248 -20.86 -26.52 1.02
N LYS A 249 -20.66 -26.93 -0.25
CA LYS A 249 -21.69 -27.25 -1.24
C LYS A 249 -22.75 -26.17 -1.48
N VAL A 250 -22.47 -24.92 -1.13
CA VAL A 250 -23.42 -23.80 -1.29
C VAL A 250 -22.68 -22.58 -1.83
N LEU A 251 -23.27 -21.94 -2.84
CA LEU A 251 -22.86 -20.65 -3.37
C LEU A 251 -24.06 -19.71 -3.32
N GLY A 252 -23.91 -18.57 -2.67
CA GLY A 252 -24.97 -17.57 -2.60
C GLY A 252 -24.58 -16.27 -3.25
N ILE A 253 -25.54 -15.64 -3.91
CA ILE A 253 -25.38 -14.36 -4.58
C ILE A 253 -26.57 -13.49 -4.23
N GLU A 254 -26.29 -12.34 -3.66
CA GLU A 254 -27.32 -11.42 -3.19
C GLU A 254 -26.96 -9.99 -3.60
N LEU A 255 -27.84 -9.32 -4.33
CA LEU A 255 -27.71 -7.90 -4.66
C LEU A 255 -28.67 -7.10 -3.79
N LYS A 256 -28.13 -6.33 -2.87
CA LYS A 256 -28.86 -5.46 -1.94
C LYS A 256 -28.81 -4.00 -2.39
N GLU A 257 -29.79 -3.28 -1.93
CA GLU A 257 -29.83 -1.82 -2.07
C GLU A 257 -29.93 -1.18 -0.70
N ASN A 258 -29.07 -0.21 -0.44
CA ASN A 258 -29.24 0.73 0.66
C ASN A 258 -29.52 2.14 0.13
N ASP A 259 -29.52 3.18 0.95
CA ASP A 259 -29.90 4.53 0.54
C ASP A 259 -28.96 5.18 -0.50
N ILE A 260 -27.70 4.79 -0.53
CA ILE A 260 -26.65 5.44 -1.32
C ILE A 260 -25.96 4.56 -2.36
N GLU A 261 -25.99 3.23 -2.19
CA GLU A 261 -25.23 2.29 -3.02
C GLU A 261 -25.99 0.98 -3.26
N PHE A 262 -25.55 0.23 -4.27
CA PHE A 262 -25.90 -1.18 -4.50
C PHE A 262 -24.75 -2.03 -4.00
N GLU A 263 -25.06 -3.09 -3.22
CA GLU A 263 -24.12 -4.03 -2.65
C GLU A 263 -24.34 -5.42 -3.25
N LEU A 264 -23.34 -5.97 -3.95
CA LEU A 264 -23.33 -7.36 -4.39
C LEU A 264 -22.54 -8.19 -3.38
N LEU A 265 -23.19 -9.17 -2.80
CA LEU A 265 -22.63 -10.12 -1.84
C LEU A 265 -22.53 -11.49 -2.52
N ILE A 266 -21.32 -12.01 -2.66
CA ILE A 266 -21.05 -13.37 -3.13
C ILE A 266 -20.49 -14.15 -1.95
N TRP A 267 -21.16 -15.24 -1.58
CA TRP A 267 -20.78 -15.99 -0.39
C TRP A 267 -20.80 -17.50 -0.59
N ASP A 268 -19.96 -18.17 0.18
CA ASP A 268 -19.85 -19.63 0.24
C ASP A 268 -19.81 -20.13 1.69
N ARG A 269 -19.83 -21.47 1.86
CA ARG A 269 -19.68 -22.14 3.16
C ARG A 269 -18.44 -23.02 3.20
N GLY A 270 -17.41 -22.66 2.49
CA GLY A 270 -16.12 -23.35 2.49
C GLY A 270 -15.35 -23.20 3.80
N PRO A 271 -14.04 -23.49 3.79
CA PRO A 271 -13.19 -23.48 4.97
C PRO A 271 -13.08 -22.10 5.64
N GLY A 272 -13.38 -21.03 4.89
CA GLY A 272 -13.38 -19.67 5.39
C GLY A 272 -11.99 -19.04 5.47
N ILE A 273 -11.96 -17.84 6.03
CA ILE A 273 -10.77 -17.00 6.17
C ILE A 273 -10.62 -16.61 7.64
N PRO A 274 -9.46 -16.87 8.27
CA PRO A 274 -9.19 -16.41 9.63
C PRO A 274 -9.24 -14.87 9.71
N LYS A 275 -9.70 -14.31 10.83
CA LYS A 275 -9.77 -12.85 11.02
C LYS A 275 -8.44 -12.14 10.83
N THR A 276 -7.33 -12.79 11.19
CA THR A 276 -5.97 -12.27 11.02
C THR A 276 -5.52 -12.17 9.56
N GLU A 277 -6.27 -12.81 8.65
CA GLU A 277 -5.97 -12.86 7.22
C GLU A 277 -6.96 -12.07 6.37
N SER A 278 -8.06 -11.56 6.94
CA SER A 278 -9.14 -10.88 6.20
C SER A 278 -8.66 -9.67 5.40
N GLU A 279 -7.70 -8.89 5.90
CA GLU A 279 -7.13 -7.77 5.16
C GLU A 279 -6.12 -8.23 4.10
N LYS A 280 -5.44 -9.34 4.36
CA LYS A 280 -4.37 -9.86 3.50
C LYS A 280 -4.87 -10.56 2.24
N VAL A 281 -6.12 -11.03 2.23
CA VAL A 281 -6.66 -11.75 1.05
C VAL A 281 -6.72 -10.90 -0.21
N PHE A 282 -6.66 -9.58 -0.08
CA PHE A 282 -6.59 -8.64 -1.18
C PHE A 282 -5.16 -8.24 -1.55
N GLU A 283 -4.14 -8.70 -0.80
CA GLU A 283 -2.74 -8.50 -1.15
C GLU A 283 -2.35 -9.36 -2.36
N ARG A 284 -1.40 -8.87 -3.14
CA ARG A 284 -0.94 -9.56 -4.36
C ARG A 284 -0.26 -10.87 -4.01
N MET A 285 -0.57 -11.93 -4.74
CA MET A 285 0.00 -13.27 -4.57
C MET A 285 -0.26 -13.87 -3.18
N TYR A 286 -1.16 -13.26 -2.39
CA TYR A 286 -1.52 -13.83 -1.12
C TYR A 286 -2.29 -15.14 -1.32
N ARG A 287 -1.88 -16.15 -0.57
CA ARG A 287 -2.54 -17.47 -0.52
C ARG A 287 -2.54 -17.94 0.92
N GLY A 288 -3.71 -18.18 1.49
CA GLY A 288 -3.84 -18.76 2.82
C GLY A 288 -3.18 -20.15 2.91
N ASP A 289 -2.75 -20.54 4.09
CA ASP A 289 -2.00 -21.81 4.29
C ASP A 289 -2.77 -23.05 3.82
N GLN A 290 -4.08 -23.06 3.96
CA GLN A 290 -4.95 -24.17 3.49
C GLN A 290 -4.98 -24.28 1.95
N SER A 291 -4.84 -23.16 1.23
CA SER A 291 -4.81 -23.17 -0.24
C SER A 291 -3.49 -23.69 -0.81
N ARG A 292 -2.41 -23.63 -0.03
CA ARG A 292 -1.09 -24.15 -0.42
C ARG A 292 -1.05 -25.68 -0.38
N SER A 293 -1.77 -26.29 0.57
CA SER A 293 -1.79 -27.74 0.78
C SER A 293 -2.79 -28.49 -0.10
N SER A 294 -3.84 -27.84 -0.59
CA SER A 294 -4.95 -28.49 -1.32
C SER A 294 -4.72 -28.67 -2.82
N GLY A 295 -3.54 -28.31 -3.35
CA GLY A 295 -3.22 -28.47 -4.80
C GLY A 295 -4.07 -27.60 -5.74
N HIS A 296 -4.90 -26.72 -5.21
CA HIS A 296 -5.73 -25.81 -6.01
C HIS A 296 -4.87 -24.65 -6.54
N SER A 297 -4.74 -24.60 -7.86
CA SER A 297 -3.87 -23.67 -8.58
C SER A 297 -4.55 -22.31 -8.80
N GLY A 298 -4.59 -21.48 -7.75
CA GLY A 298 -4.92 -20.05 -7.93
C GLY A 298 -3.64 -19.21 -7.92
N SER A 299 -3.55 -18.19 -8.77
CA SER A 299 -2.40 -17.25 -8.86
C SER A 299 -2.25 -16.35 -7.63
N GLY A 300 -3.30 -16.19 -6.82
CA GLY A 300 -3.35 -15.17 -5.76
C GLY A 300 -3.45 -13.73 -6.29
N LEU A 301 -3.65 -13.54 -7.59
CA LEU A 301 -3.79 -12.22 -8.21
C LEU A 301 -5.26 -11.79 -8.37
N GLY A 302 -6.20 -12.72 -8.44
CA GLY A 302 -7.59 -12.40 -8.77
C GLY A 302 -8.24 -11.39 -7.84
N LEU A 303 -8.13 -11.57 -6.51
CA LEU A 303 -8.72 -10.65 -5.52
C LEU A 303 -8.00 -9.29 -5.48
N SER A 304 -6.69 -9.26 -5.68
CA SER A 304 -5.95 -8.00 -5.75
C SER A 304 -6.28 -7.19 -7.02
N ILE A 305 -6.49 -7.88 -8.16
CA ILE A 305 -7.00 -7.26 -9.39
C ILE A 305 -8.42 -6.74 -9.17
N ALA A 306 -9.31 -7.53 -8.56
CA ALA A 306 -10.66 -7.10 -8.26
C ALA A 306 -10.66 -5.84 -7.38
N LYS A 307 -9.88 -5.80 -6.30
CA LYS A 307 -9.75 -4.62 -5.44
C LYS A 307 -9.27 -3.39 -6.21
N ALA A 308 -8.22 -3.50 -7.01
CA ALA A 308 -7.68 -2.39 -7.80
C ALA A 308 -8.71 -1.84 -8.80
N LEU A 309 -9.47 -2.71 -9.47
CA LEU A 309 -10.53 -2.30 -10.39
C LEU A 309 -11.73 -1.66 -9.66
N ILE A 310 -12.09 -2.16 -8.47
CA ILE A 310 -13.15 -1.58 -7.64
C ILE A 310 -12.77 -0.16 -7.22
N GLU A 311 -11.56 0.03 -6.70
CA GLU A 311 -11.04 1.32 -6.26
C GLU A 311 -10.99 2.32 -7.44
N LYS A 312 -10.53 1.90 -8.62
CA LYS A 312 -10.55 2.72 -9.84
C LYS A 312 -11.97 3.13 -10.26
N ASN A 313 -12.96 2.26 -10.07
CA ASN A 313 -14.38 2.57 -10.34
C ASN A 313 -15.08 3.24 -9.14
N GLN A 314 -14.33 3.76 -8.15
CA GLN A 314 -14.85 4.44 -6.96
C GLN A 314 -15.82 3.59 -6.12
N GLY A 315 -15.66 2.27 -6.18
CA GLY A 315 -16.41 1.31 -5.38
C GLY A 315 -15.71 0.95 -4.08
N ARG A 316 -16.34 0.09 -3.30
CA ARG A 316 -15.85 -0.44 -2.03
C ARG A 316 -15.86 -1.97 -2.06
N VAL A 317 -14.84 -2.61 -1.46
CA VAL A 317 -14.75 -4.07 -1.31
C VAL A 317 -14.45 -4.43 0.14
N TRP A 318 -15.04 -5.54 0.60
CA TRP A 318 -14.75 -6.11 1.92
C TRP A 318 -14.94 -7.62 1.91
N VAL A 319 -14.45 -8.26 2.95
CA VAL A 319 -14.70 -9.67 3.24
C VAL A 319 -15.15 -9.81 4.69
N ASP A 320 -16.18 -10.63 4.91
CA ASP A 320 -16.62 -11.08 6.22
C ASP A 320 -16.64 -12.61 6.22
N SER A 321 -15.89 -13.21 7.14
CA SER A 321 -15.74 -14.65 7.16
C SER A 321 -15.77 -15.21 8.58
N THR A 322 -16.61 -16.21 8.75
CA THR A 322 -16.57 -17.11 9.91
C THR A 322 -16.23 -18.50 9.38
N PRO A 323 -15.03 -19.02 9.68
CA PRO A 323 -14.54 -20.30 9.17
C PRO A 323 -15.58 -21.41 9.29
N TYR A 324 -15.78 -22.18 8.22
CA TYR A 324 -16.73 -23.30 8.10
C TYR A 324 -18.21 -22.93 8.26
N ILE A 325 -18.55 -21.65 8.42
CA ILE A 325 -19.94 -21.18 8.53
C ILE A 325 -20.33 -20.40 7.29
N LYS A 326 -19.60 -19.30 7.01
CA LYS A 326 -19.90 -18.46 5.85
C LYS A 326 -18.74 -17.52 5.56
N THR A 327 -18.32 -17.45 4.31
CA THR A 327 -17.42 -16.42 3.78
C THR A 327 -18.19 -15.56 2.80
N THR A 328 -18.20 -14.26 3.00
CA THR A 328 -18.92 -13.29 2.16
C THR A 328 -17.92 -12.26 1.62
N PHE A 329 -17.80 -12.20 0.31
CA PHE A 329 -17.15 -11.06 -0.36
C PHE A 329 -18.24 -10.08 -0.77
N GLY A 330 -18.10 -8.84 -0.32
CA GLY A 330 -19.00 -7.75 -0.64
C GLY A 330 -18.33 -6.73 -1.54
N ILE A 331 -19.03 -6.24 -2.55
CA ILE A 331 -18.64 -5.11 -3.38
C ILE A 331 -19.79 -4.11 -3.46
N ALA A 332 -19.48 -2.82 -3.44
CA ALA A 332 -20.49 -1.77 -3.48
C ALA A 332 -20.13 -0.67 -4.46
N PHE A 333 -21.15 -0.14 -5.15
CA PHE A 333 -21.04 0.99 -6.06
C PHE A 333 -22.18 1.98 -5.83
N GLY A 334 -21.85 3.28 -5.93
CA GLY A 334 -22.81 4.37 -5.75
C GLY A 334 -23.95 4.31 -6.76
N LYS A 335 -25.17 4.59 -6.30
CA LYS A 335 -26.35 4.69 -7.17
C LYS A 335 -26.29 5.95 -8.03
N ILE A 336 -26.75 5.83 -9.27
CA ILE A 336 -27.03 6.99 -10.09
C ILE A 336 -28.35 7.58 -9.60
N LYS A 337 -28.31 8.82 -9.07
CA LYS A 337 -29.53 9.61 -8.84
C LYS A 337 -30.05 10.05 -10.20
N LEU A 338 -31.01 9.34 -10.76
CA LEU A 338 -31.79 9.88 -11.87
C LEU A 338 -32.56 11.08 -11.32
N THR A 339 -32.03 12.30 -11.54
CA THR A 339 -32.82 13.51 -11.38
C THR A 339 -33.99 13.40 -12.36
N ARG A 340 -35.19 13.21 -11.83
CA ARG A 340 -36.43 13.35 -12.66
C ARG A 340 -36.44 14.78 -13.16
N THR A 341 -36.09 14.98 -14.44
CA THR A 341 -36.39 16.18 -15.19
C THR A 341 -37.89 16.25 -15.46
#